data_d6fa75ec08246b0d660ab25c79f28b6b
#
_entry.id   d6fa75ec08246b0d660ab25c79f28b6b
#
_cell.length_a   1.000
_cell.length_b   1.000
_cell.length_c   1.000
_cell.angle_alpha   90.00
_cell.angle_beta   90.00
_cell.angle_gamma   90.00
#
_symmetry.space_group_name_H-M   'P 1'
#
loop_
_entity.id
_entity.type
_entity.pdbx_description
1 polymer ?
#
loop_
_entity_poly.entity_id
_entity_poly.type
_entity_poly.pdbx_seq_one_letter_code
_entity_poly.pdbx_strand_id
1 'polypeptide(L)'
;MRYQLLLFIVLLLRIDGCGKHPLTDYRPLDQAGMWSSNVEELKKLNTSDSEVAQLVRMKQGGLTDDTCVALITNARQHQHLFTSADGAVNLLRAGYTEPVILQIAKIDQLDIVSGDAVMLRLIGLSDRAVDTILQRRLKGLPTMGSTEIGRLKNTGLTEKQILERISEGMTDAQADREASAREAARNHSNTGFVRQGGRRSR
;
A
#
# COMPACT_ATOMS: atom_id res chain seq x y z
N MET A 1 32.72 8.28 44.83
CA MET A 1 32.71 9.54 44.01
C MET A 1 33.55 9.50 42.74
N ARG A 2 34.34 8.44 42.42
CA ARG A 2 35.18 8.39 41.21
C ARG A 2 34.47 7.85 39.95
N TYR A 3 33.34 7.17 40.05
CA TYR A 3 32.61 6.59 38.91
C TYR A 3 31.60 7.51 38.28
N GLN A 4 31.15 8.56 38.95
CA GLN A 4 30.22 9.55 38.30
C GLN A 4 30.93 10.48 37.35
N LEU A 5 32.24 10.72 37.51
CA LEU A 5 33.01 11.58 36.60
C LEU A 5 33.29 10.91 35.24
N LEU A 6 33.44 9.57 35.24
CA LEU A 6 33.67 8.79 34.01
C LEU A 6 32.43 8.68 33.13
N LEU A 7 31.23 8.67 33.72
CA LEU A 7 29.98 8.64 32.96
C LEU A 7 29.71 9.96 32.23
N PHE A 8 30.13 11.09 32.81
CA PHE A 8 29.99 12.42 32.19
C PHE A 8 30.96 12.64 31.03
N ILE A 9 32.14 12.05 31.07
CA ILE A 9 33.16 12.17 29.99
C ILE A 9 32.73 11.33 28.78
N VAL A 10 32.08 10.18 28.96
CA VAL A 10 31.56 9.36 27.86
C VAL A 10 30.35 10.01 27.18
N LEU A 11 29.56 10.81 27.91
CA LEU A 11 28.43 11.54 27.35
C LEU A 11 28.87 12.75 26.51
N LEU A 12 30.02 13.38 26.82
CA LEU A 12 30.55 14.53 26.10
C LEU A 12 31.30 14.18 24.80
N LEU A 13 31.71 12.92 24.63
CA LEU A 13 32.43 12.46 23.43
C LEU A 13 31.52 12.05 22.27
N ARG A 14 30.20 12.18 22.36
CA ARG A 14 29.26 11.87 21.28
C ARG A 14 28.77 13.08 20.49
N ILE A 15 29.37 14.26 20.63
CA ILE A 15 28.87 15.50 20.00
C ILE A 15 29.79 16.02 18.88
N ASP A 16 30.74 15.26 18.37
CA ASP A 16 31.58 15.72 17.25
C ASP A 16 31.58 14.75 16.06
N GLY A 17 30.38 14.44 15.58
CA GLY A 17 30.14 13.83 14.28
C GLY A 17 29.28 14.74 13.40
N CYS A 18 29.50 16.05 13.46
CA CYS A 18 28.92 16.99 12.50
C CYS A 18 29.67 16.90 11.16
N GLY A 19 29.62 15.71 10.55
CA GLY A 19 29.93 15.58 9.14
C GLY A 19 28.93 16.52 8.44
N LYS A 20 29.43 17.52 7.70
CA LYS A 20 28.63 18.32 6.80
C LYS A 20 27.94 17.33 5.86
N HIS A 21 26.70 16.93 6.16
CA HIS A 21 25.86 16.26 5.19
C HIS A 21 25.81 17.18 3.97
N PRO A 22 26.09 16.68 2.76
CA PRO A 22 25.96 17.48 1.57
C PRO A 22 24.55 18.09 1.61
N LEU A 23 24.47 19.40 1.36
CA LEU A 23 23.19 20.10 1.35
C LEU A 23 22.30 19.46 0.28
N THR A 24 21.14 18.99 0.68
CA THR A 24 20.14 18.42 -0.24
C THR A 24 19.84 19.40 -1.36
N ASP A 25 19.85 18.91 -2.60
CA ASP A 25 19.51 19.71 -3.78
C ASP A 25 17.99 19.73 -4.01
N TYR A 26 17.36 20.84 -3.75
CA TYR A 26 15.91 21.05 -3.93
C TYR A 26 15.52 21.57 -5.32
N ARG A 27 16.48 21.92 -6.19
CA ARG A 27 16.19 22.42 -7.55
C ARG A 27 15.28 21.51 -8.37
N PRO A 28 15.35 20.15 -8.25
CA PRO A 28 14.43 19.28 -8.96
C PRO A 28 12.95 19.49 -8.60
N LEU A 29 12.64 19.94 -7.37
CA LEU A 29 11.27 20.24 -6.95
C LEU A 29 10.75 21.53 -7.62
N ASP A 30 11.58 22.56 -7.72
CA ASP A 30 11.24 23.78 -8.45
C ASP A 30 10.96 23.46 -9.93
N GLN A 31 11.78 22.60 -10.54
CA GLN A 31 11.60 22.13 -11.91
C GLN A 31 10.32 21.27 -12.10
N ALA A 32 9.91 20.54 -11.07
CA ALA A 32 8.66 19.79 -11.04
C ALA A 32 7.43 20.68 -10.76
N GLY A 33 7.63 21.98 -10.59
CA GLY A 33 6.54 22.95 -10.36
C GLY A 33 6.00 22.95 -8.94
N MET A 34 6.80 22.56 -7.95
CA MET A 34 6.40 22.66 -6.55
C MET A 34 6.54 24.13 -6.08
N TRP A 35 5.57 24.58 -5.32
CA TRP A 35 5.56 25.94 -4.80
C TRP A 35 6.69 26.15 -3.79
N SER A 36 7.34 27.32 -3.84
CA SER A 36 8.48 27.64 -2.98
C SER A 36 8.17 27.53 -1.48
N SER A 37 6.93 27.85 -1.06
CA SER A 37 6.48 27.68 0.32
C SER A 37 6.56 26.22 0.79
N ASN A 38 6.15 25.27 -0.07
CA ASN A 38 6.19 23.85 0.22
C ASN A 38 7.62 23.30 0.22
N VAL A 39 8.48 23.82 -0.67
CA VAL A 39 9.93 23.51 -0.65
C VAL A 39 10.58 23.96 0.65
N GLU A 40 10.25 25.17 1.15
CA GLU A 40 10.76 25.64 2.45
C GLU A 40 10.27 24.77 3.63
N GLU A 41 9.06 24.24 3.56
CA GLU A 41 8.54 23.32 4.56
C GLU A 41 9.29 21.98 4.53
N LEU A 42 9.56 21.44 3.34
CA LEU A 42 10.36 20.22 3.16
C LEU A 42 11.81 20.39 3.66
N LYS A 43 12.41 21.56 3.49
CA LYS A 43 13.72 21.89 4.08
C LYS A 43 13.69 21.82 5.60
N LYS A 44 12.63 22.32 6.25
CA LYS A 44 12.46 22.23 7.72
C LYS A 44 12.31 20.77 8.18
N LEU A 45 11.75 19.90 7.34
CA LEU A 45 11.63 18.46 7.61
C LEU A 45 12.93 17.68 7.37
N ASN A 46 14.02 18.35 6.99
CA ASN A 46 15.32 17.74 6.65
C ASN A 46 15.16 16.64 5.60
N THR A 47 14.44 16.93 4.52
CA THR A 47 14.19 15.99 3.43
C THR A 47 15.51 15.62 2.76
N SER A 48 15.76 14.34 2.52
CA SER A 48 16.96 13.83 1.89
C SER A 48 16.87 13.88 0.35
N ASP A 49 18.01 13.74 -0.35
CA ASP A 49 18.04 13.68 -1.82
C ASP A 49 17.18 12.52 -2.37
N SER A 50 17.15 11.38 -1.67
CA SER A 50 16.29 10.25 -2.05
C SER A 50 14.80 10.59 -1.96
N GLU A 51 14.41 11.34 -0.94
CA GLU A 51 13.02 11.81 -0.79
C GLU A 51 12.68 12.92 -1.78
N VAL A 52 13.62 13.78 -2.14
CA VAL A 52 13.44 14.75 -3.23
C VAL A 52 13.11 14.00 -4.54
N ALA A 53 13.82 12.90 -4.85
CA ALA A 53 13.50 12.08 -6.00
C ALA A 53 12.09 11.45 -5.92
N GLN A 54 11.66 11.02 -4.74
CA GLN A 54 10.29 10.52 -4.51
C GLN A 54 9.25 11.63 -4.72
N LEU A 55 9.50 12.83 -4.19
CA LEU A 55 8.64 14.01 -4.35
C LEU A 55 8.46 14.40 -5.82
N VAL A 56 9.55 14.40 -6.60
CA VAL A 56 9.48 14.66 -8.04
C VAL A 56 8.56 13.65 -8.73
N ARG A 57 8.68 12.35 -8.42
CA ARG A 57 7.80 11.31 -8.96
C ARG A 57 6.34 11.55 -8.59
N MET A 58 6.06 11.90 -7.35
CA MET A 58 4.70 12.21 -6.89
C MET A 58 4.11 13.41 -7.64
N LYS A 59 4.88 14.48 -7.82
CA LYS A 59 4.47 15.65 -8.60
C LYS A 59 4.19 15.30 -10.06
N GLN A 60 5.07 14.54 -10.70
CA GLN A 60 4.88 14.05 -12.07
C GLN A 60 3.69 13.09 -12.17
N GLY A 61 3.37 12.37 -11.08
CA GLY A 61 2.20 11.52 -10.94
C GLY A 61 0.89 12.24 -10.73
N GLY A 62 0.92 13.57 -10.49
CA GLY A 62 -0.26 14.44 -10.35
C GLY A 62 -0.72 14.70 -8.91
N LEU A 63 0.07 14.31 -7.89
CA LEU A 63 -0.26 14.68 -6.50
C LEU A 63 -0.03 16.18 -6.27
N THR A 64 -0.85 16.76 -5.40
CA THR A 64 -0.71 18.15 -4.97
C THR A 64 0.51 18.34 -4.07
N ASP A 65 1.01 19.59 -3.99
CA ASP A 65 2.15 19.92 -3.14
C ASP A 65 1.85 19.64 -1.67
N ASP A 66 0.67 20.01 -1.20
CA ASP A 66 0.24 19.79 0.18
C ASP A 66 0.21 18.32 0.55
N THR A 67 -0.25 17.47 -0.37
CA THR A 67 -0.22 16.01 -0.18
C THR A 67 1.21 15.47 -0.14
N CYS A 68 2.10 15.97 -0.99
CA CYS A 68 3.51 15.61 -0.99
C CYS A 68 4.17 15.95 0.36
N VAL A 69 3.96 17.16 0.87
CA VAL A 69 4.48 17.58 2.18
C VAL A 69 3.87 16.74 3.31
N ALA A 70 2.56 16.48 3.28
CA ALA A 70 1.88 15.68 4.28
C ALA A 70 2.39 14.23 4.33
N LEU A 71 2.74 13.62 3.19
CA LEU A 71 3.31 12.28 3.11
C LEU A 71 4.70 12.22 3.76
N ILE A 72 5.57 13.21 3.49
CA ILE A 72 6.87 13.32 4.16
C ILE A 72 6.70 13.53 5.66
N THR A 73 5.79 14.42 6.07
CA THR A 73 5.50 14.68 7.49
C THR A 73 5.05 13.40 8.19
N ASN A 74 4.20 12.61 7.55
CA ASN A 74 3.73 11.35 8.09
C ASN A 74 4.86 10.33 8.25
N ALA A 75 5.77 10.20 7.27
CA ALA A 75 6.94 9.34 7.38
C ALA A 75 7.84 9.74 8.56
N ARG A 76 8.00 11.05 8.82
CA ARG A 76 8.72 11.54 10.02
C ARG A 76 8.04 11.15 11.32
N GLN A 77 6.70 11.14 11.39
CA GLN A 77 5.96 10.67 12.56
C GLN A 77 6.22 9.19 12.83
N HIS A 78 6.41 8.39 11.79
CA HIS A 78 6.78 6.97 11.86
C HIS A 78 8.29 6.74 11.94
N GLN A 79 9.12 7.81 12.06
CA GLN A 79 10.57 7.76 12.24
C GLN A 79 11.33 7.06 11.10
N HIS A 80 10.83 7.15 9.87
CA HIS A 80 11.52 6.62 8.68
C HIS A 80 11.56 7.64 7.53
N LEU A 81 12.34 7.31 6.49
CA LEU A 81 12.37 8.04 5.23
C LEU A 81 11.18 7.61 4.36
N PHE A 82 10.61 8.56 3.63
CA PHE A 82 9.54 8.25 2.70
C PHE A 82 10.09 7.58 1.42
N THR A 83 9.56 6.40 1.08
CA THR A 83 10.00 5.61 -0.08
C THR A 83 8.85 5.18 -1.01
N SER A 84 7.60 5.50 -0.66
CA SER A 84 6.39 4.92 -1.24
C SER A 84 5.73 5.82 -2.29
N ALA A 85 6.51 6.59 -3.08
CA ALA A 85 5.96 7.47 -4.11
C ALA A 85 5.15 6.71 -5.17
N ASP A 86 5.66 5.57 -5.62
CA ASP A 86 4.97 4.75 -6.62
C ASP A 86 3.64 4.21 -6.08
N GLY A 87 3.57 3.86 -4.80
CA GLY A 87 2.34 3.46 -4.12
C GLY A 87 1.29 4.58 -4.13
N ALA A 88 1.69 5.80 -3.75
CA ALA A 88 0.80 6.96 -3.76
C ALA A 88 0.30 7.30 -5.17
N VAL A 89 1.19 7.30 -6.16
CA VAL A 89 0.85 7.57 -7.58
C VAL A 89 -0.08 6.49 -8.15
N ASN A 90 0.17 5.22 -7.84
CA ASN A 90 -0.68 4.11 -8.29
C ASN A 90 -2.09 4.19 -7.70
N LEU A 91 -2.24 4.56 -6.43
CA LEU A 91 -3.54 4.80 -5.83
C LEU A 91 -4.27 5.96 -6.50
N LEU A 92 -3.58 7.09 -6.77
CA LEU A 92 -4.16 8.22 -7.48
C LEU A 92 -4.63 7.83 -8.88
N ARG A 93 -3.80 7.13 -9.66
CA ARG A 93 -4.14 6.60 -10.99
C ARG A 93 -5.30 5.60 -10.94
N ALA A 94 -5.39 4.84 -9.86
CA ALA A 94 -6.52 3.94 -9.61
C ALA A 94 -7.80 4.70 -9.19
N GLY A 95 -7.79 6.03 -9.14
CA GLY A 95 -8.95 6.87 -8.85
C GLY A 95 -9.22 7.11 -7.37
N TYR A 96 -8.26 6.81 -6.48
CA TYR A 96 -8.38 7.19 -5.08
C TYR A 96 -8.08 8.67 -4.91
N THR A 97 -8.80 9.31 -4.00
CA THR A 97 -8.58 10.73 -3.68
C THR A 97 -7.36 10.88 -2.75
N GLU A 98 -6.69 12.02 -2.81
CA GLU A 98 -5.55 12.32 -1.95
C GLU A 98 -5.84 12.19 -0.45
N PRO A 99 -7.02 12.60 0.09
CA PRO A 99 -7.37 12.34 1.49
C PRO A 99 -7.35 10.85 1.86
N VAL A 100 -7.78 9.95 0.96
CA VAL A 100 -7.74 8.49 1.19
C VAL A 100 -6.29 7.99 1.18
N ILE A 101 -5.46 8.49 0.25
CA ILE A 101 -4.03 8.16 0.18
C ILE A 101 -3.34 8.56 1.50
N LEU A 102 -3.63 9.75 2.02
CA LEU A 102 -3.11 10.21 3.31
C LEU A 102 -3.60 9.36 4.50
N GLN A 103 -4.85 8.88 4.48
CA GLN A 103 -5.34 7.96 5.51
C GLN A 103 -4.57 6.63 5.50
N ILE A 104 -4.28 6.08 4.31
CA ILE A 104 -3.49 4.86 4.14
C ILE A 104 -2.05 5.08 4.63
N ALA A 105 -1.45 6.23 4.31
CA ALA A 105 -0.11 6.58 4.76
C ALA A 105 -0.01 6.66 6.29
N LYS A 106 -1.05 7.15 6.98
CA LYS A 106 -1.08 7.26 8.44
C LYS A 106 -0.94 5.93 9.18
N ILE A 107 -1.28 4.81 8.57
CA ILE A 107 -1.09 3.47 9.13
C ILE A 107 0.17 2.78 8.61
N ASP A 108 1.03 3.53 7.93
CA ASP A 108 2.31 3.07 7.36
C ASP A 108 2.19 1.83 6.46
N GLN A 109 1.12 1.75 5.67
CA GLN A 109 0.84 0.61 4.79
C GLN A 109 0.66 1.01 3.32
N LEU A 110 1.22 2.15 2.92
CA LEU A 110 0.96 2.73 1.60
C LEU A 110 1.33 1.78 0.46
N ASP A 111 2.48 1.12 0.52
CA ASP A 111 2.94 0.18 -0.52
C ASP A 111 2.09 -1.09 -0.56
N ILE A 112 1.78 -1.66 0.61
CA ILE A 112 0.97 -2.89 0.71
C ILE A 112 -0.44 -2.64 0.19
N VAL A 113 -1.08 -1.57 0.66
CA VAL A 113 -2.47 -1.25 0.31
C VAL A 113 -2.59 -0.82 -1.15
N SER A 114 -1.58 -0.10 -1.71
CA SER A 114 -1.60 0.28 -3.12
C SER A 114 -1.52 -0.94 -4.04
N GLY A 115 -0.65 -1.90 -3.72
CA GLY A 115 -0.54 -3.15 -4.46
C GLY A 115 -1.85 -3.93 -4.45
N ASP A 116 -2.45 -4.09 -3.28
CA ASP A 116 -3.73 -4.78 -3.13
C ASP A 116 -4.89 -4.06 -3.83
N ALA A 117 -4.97 -2.74 -3.74
CA ALA A 117 -6.01 -1.97 -4.41
C ALA A 117 -5.99 -2.16 -5.94
N VAL A 118 -4.79 -2.11 -6.52
CA VAL A 118 -4.59 -2.37 -7.94
C VAL A 118 -4.99 -3.80 -8.29
N MET A 119 -4.53 -4.80 -7.51
CA MET A 119 -4.87 -6.20 -7.75
C MET A 119 -6.36 -6.48 -7.63
N LEU A 120 -7.06 -5.95 -6.61
CA LEU A 120 -8.49 -6.10 -6.44
C LEU A 120 -9.29 -5.56 -7.63
N ARG A 121 -8.83 -4.45 -8.24
CA ARG A 121 -9.43 -3.92 -9.47
C ARG A 121 -9.12 -4.77 -10.69
N LEU A 122 -7.89 -5.26 -10.84
CA LEU A 122 -7.51 -6.14 -11.94
C LEU A 122 -8.31 -7.43 -11.97
N ILE A 123 -8.65 -7.99 -10.83
CA ILE A 123 -9.55 -9.16 -10.74
C ILE A 123 -11.04 -8.78 -10.94
N GLY A 124 -11.33 -7.51 -11.21
CA GLY A 124 -12.64 -7.00 -11.62
C GLY A 124 -13.62 -6.85 -10.46
N LEU A 125 -13.16 -6.47 -9.26
CA LEU A 125 -14.06 -5.96 -8.22
C LEU A 125 -14.47 -4.52 -8.55
N SER A 126 -15.70 -4.16 -8.18
CA SER A 126 -16.18 -2.79 -8.27
C SER A 126 -15.42 -1.87 -7.32
N ASP A 127 -15.36 -0.56 -7.63
CA ASP A 127 -14.75 0.44 -6.78
C ASP A 127 -15.33 0.43 -5.36
N ARG A 128 -16.64 0.20 -5.25
CA ARG A 128 -17.32 0.09 -3.96
C ARG A 128 -16.82 -1.09 -3.13
N ALA A 129 -16.60 -2.24 -3.77
CA ALA A 129 -16.09 -3.43 -3.07
C ALA A 129 -14.65 -3.21 -2.62
N VAL A 130 -13.81 -2.66 -3.49
CA VAL A 130 -12.42 -2.32 -3.16
C VAL A 130 -12.38 -1.35 -1.99
N ASP A 131 -13.16 -0.27 -2.04
CA ASP A 131 -13.24 0.70 -0.94
C ASP A 131 -13.69 0.05 0.38
N THR A 132 -14.70 -0.82 0.33
CA THR A 132 -15.16 -1.56 1.51
C THR A 132 -14.04 -2.41 2.13
N ILE A 133 -13.25 -3.10 1.32
CA ILE A 133 -12.11 -3.91 1.77
C ILE A 133 -11.03 -3.03 2.39
N LEU A 134 -10.67 -1.93 1.74
CA LEU A 134 -9.68 -0.99 2.23
C LEU A 134 -10.10 -0.34 3.56
N GLN A 135 -11.36 0.09 3.67
CA GLN A 135 -11.90 0.67 4.91
C GLN A 135 -11.84 -0.33 6.08
N ARG A 136 -12.06 -1.61 5.83
CA ARG A 136 -11.88 -2.65 6.86
C ARG A 136 -10.43 -2.76 7.30
N ARG A 137 -9.46 -2.72 6.37
CA ARG A 137 -8.01 -2.73 6.68
C ARG A 137 -7.60 -1.52 7.49
N LEU A 138 -8.05 -0.32 7.09
CA LEU A 138 -7.80 0.93 7.82
C LEU A 138 -8.32 0.88 9.27
N LYS A 139 -9.37 0.10 9.52
CA LYS A 139 -9.92 -0.13 10.87
C LYS A 139 -9.26 -1.30 11.61
N GLY A 140 -8.24 -1.95 11.04
CA GLY A 140 -7.62 -3.13 11.60
C GLY A 140 -8.53 -4.36 11.67
N LEU A 141 -9.62 -4.38 10.87
CA LEU A 141 -10.54 -5.52 10.83
C LEU A 141 -9.99 -6.61 9.90
N PRO A 142 -10.26 -7.89 10.18
CA PRO A 142 -9.84 -8.99 9.33
C PRO A 142 -10.34 -8.82 7.88
N THR A 143 -9.44 -9.05 6.92
CA THR A 143 -9.74 -9.10 5.48
C THR A 143 -8.93 -10.22 4.86
N MET A 144 -9.39 -10.73 3.72
CA MET A 144 -8.60 -11.66 2.89
C MET A 144 -7.60 -10.89 2.03
N GLY A 145 -6.50 -11.54 1.64
CA GLY A 145 -5.56 -11.04 0.65
C GLY A 145 -6.18 -10.95 -0.75
N SER A 146 -5.60 -10.12 -1.61
CA SER A 146 -6.08 -9.97 -3.00
C SER A 146 -5.99 -11.27 -3.79
N THR A 147 -4.99 -12.12 -3.52
CA THR A 147 -4.80 -13.42 -4.15
C THR A 147 -5.98 -14.36 -3.85
N GLU A 148 -6.36 -14.49 -2.58
CA GLU A 148 -7.45 -15.36 -2.11
C GLU A 148 -8.80 -14.87 -2.62
N ILE A 149 -9.02 -13.57 -2.61
CA ILE A 149 -10.21 -12.94 -3.20
C ILE A 149 -10.29 -13.25 -4.71
N GLY A 150 -9.17 -13.13 -5.43
CA GLY A 150 -9.09 -13.47 -6.85
C GLY A 150 -9.43 -14.94 -7.12
N ARG A 151 -8.89 -15.86 -6.32
CA ARG A 151 -9.20 -17.31 -6.42
C ARG A 151 -10.69 -17.57 -6.20
N LEU A 152 -11.28 -17.02 -5.13
CA LEU A 152 -12.72 -17.18 -4.86
C LEU A 152 -13.56 -16.66 -6.03
N LYS A 153 -13.22 -15.49 -6.59
CA LYS A 153 -13.92 -14.94 -7.75
C LYS A 153 -13.80 -15.85 -8.97
N ASN A 154 -12.62 -16.38 -9.25
CA ASN A 154 -12.38 -17.32 -10.36
C ASN A 154 -13.15 -18.63 -10.20
N THR A 155 -13.48 -19.05 -8.97
CA THR A 155 -14.35 -20.20 -8.72
C THR A 155 -15.84 -19.90 -8.85
N GLY A 156 -16.21 -18.67 -9.22
CA GLY A 156 -17.56 -18.25 -9.54
C GLY A 156 -18.33 -17.59 -8.40
N LEU A 157 -17.65 -17.19 -7.30
CA LEU A 157 -18.31 -16.37 -6.30
C LEU A 157 -18.58 -14.97 -6.86
N THR A 158 -19.76 -14.47 -6.56
CA THR A 158 -20.11 -13.08 -6.84
C THR A 158 -19.42 -12.14 -5.86
N GLU A 159 -19.24 -10.89 -6.25
CA GLU A 159 -18.67 -9.84 -5.39
C GLU A 159 -19.41 -9.75 -4.03
N LYS A 160 -20.75 -9.83 -4.06
CA LYS A 160 -21.57 -9.82 -2.84
C LYS A 160 -21.19 -10.97 -1.89
N GLN A 161 -21.07 -12.18 -2.42
CA GLN A 161 -20.66 -13.35 -1.62
C GLN A 161 -19.26 -13.22 -1.05
N ILE A 162 -18.33 -12.65 -1.81
CA ILE A 162 -16.97 -12.37 -1.34
C ILE A 162 -16.99 -11.38 -0.18
N LEU A 163 -17.76 -10.27 -0.30
CA LEU A 163 -17.88 -9.29 0.77
C LEU A 163 -18.56 -9.87 2.02
N GLU A 164 -19.53 -10.76 1.86
CA GLU A 164 -20.15 -11.50 2.97
C GLU A 164 -19.11 -12.34 3.72
N ARG A 165 -18.27 -13.12 2.99
CA ARG A 165 -17.19 -13.91 3.59
C ARG A 165 -16.19 -13.03 4.37
N ILE A 166 -15.82 -11.88 3.80
CA ILE A 166 -14.94 -10.91 4.47
C ILE A 166 -15.62 -10.36 5.73
N SER A 167 -16.92 -10.07 5.69
CA SER A 167 -17.65 -9.56 6.85
C SER A 167 -17.78 -10.59 7.98
N GLU A 168 -17.87 -11.87 7.63
CA GLU A 168 -17.87 -13.02 8.54
C GLU A 168 -16.49 -13.30 9.14
N GLY A 169 -15.43 -12.60 8.70
CA GLY A 169 -14.06 -12.77 9.19
C GLY A 169 -13.32 -13.97 8.60
N MET A 170 -13.69 -14.39 7.37
CA MET A 170 -12.98 -15.48 6.68
C MET A 170 -11.49 -15.15 6.57
N THR A 171 -10.66 -16.11 6.93
CA THR A 171 -9.19 -16.02 6.81
C THR A 171 -8.72 -16.52 5.43
N ASP A 172 -7.48 -16.14 5.04
CA ASP A 172 -6.85 -16.61 3.80
C ASP A 172 -6.83 -18.13 3.69
N ALA A 173 -6.51 -18.83 4.78
CA ALA A 173 -6.50 -20.29 4.81
C ALA A 173 -7.90 -20.93 4.62
N GLN A 174 -8.96 -20.26 5.05
CA GLN A 174 -10.34 -20.70 4.82
C GLN A 174 -10.75 -20.42 3.37
N ALA A 175 -10.40 -19.26 2.83
CA ALA A 175 -10.64 -18.88 1.45
C ALA A 175 -9.94 -19.84 0.47
N ASP A 176 -8.69 -20.18 0.75
CA ASP A 176 -7.92 -21.16 -0.03
C ASP A 176 -8.59 -22.53 -0.07
N ARG A 177 -9.06 -23.03 1.08
CA ARG A 177 -9.78 -24.30 1.17
C ARG A 177 -11.12 -24.26 0.43
N GLU A 178 -11.90 -23.19 0.55
CA GLU A 178 -13.16 -23.04 -0.18
C GLU A 178 -12.93 -22.97 -1.69
N ALA A 179 -11.93 -22.21 -2.14
CA ALA A 179 -11.57 -22.12 -3.56
C ALA A 179 -11.16 -23.50 -4.10
N SER A 180 -10.27 -24.21 -3.40
CA SER A 180 -9.81 -25.54 -3.80
C SER A 180 -10.97 -26.58 -3.88
N ALA A 181 -11.88 -26.55 -2.92
CA ALA A 181 -13.06 -27.43 -2.95
C ALA A 181 -13.98 -27.14 -4.15
N ARG A 182 -14.18 -25.86 -4.50
CA ARG A 182 -14.98 -25.46 -5.66
C ARG A 182 -14.32 -25.82 -6.98
N GLU A 183 -13.00 -25.65 -7.09
CA GLU A 183 -12.20 -26.07 -8.25
C GLU A 183 -12.32 -27.58 -8.48
N ALA A 184 -12.19 -28.40 -7.43
CA ALA A 184 -12.35 -29.83 -7.50
C ALA A 184 -13.76 -30.23 -7.96
N ALA A 185 -14.82 -29.63 -7.42
CA ALA A 185 -16.20 -29.89 -7.82
C ALA A 185 -16.45 -29.54 -9.30
N ARG A 186 -15.88 -28.43 -9.79
CA ARG A 186 -16.00 -28.02 -11.20
C ARG A 186 -15.30 -29.02 -12.15
N ASN A 187 -14.13 -29.52 -11.76
CA ASN A 187 -13.39 -30.52 -12.56
C ASN A 187 -14.12 -31.84 -12.63
N HIS A 188 -14.78 -32.28 -11.54
CA HIS A 188 -15.59 -33.50 -11.56
C HIS A 188 -16.84 -33.37 -12.45
N SER A 189 -17.48 -32.21 -12.50
CA SER A 189 -18.65 -32.00 -13.37
C SER A 189 -18.27 -32.03 -14.85
N ASN A 190 -17.10 -31.46 -15.22
CA ASN A 190 -16.63 -31.46 -16.61
C ASN A 190 -16.19 -32.85 -17.11
N THR A 191 -15.65 -33.72 -16.25
CA THR A 191 -15.26 -35.09 -16.64
C THR A 191 -16.45 -36.03 -16.80
N GLY A 192 -17.58 -35.74 -16.13
CA GLY A 192 -18.85 -36.51 -16.28
C GLY A 192 -19.50 -36.32 -17.65
N PHE A 193 -19.39 -35.14 -18.26
CA PHE A 193 -20.01 -34.84 -19.56
C PHE A 193 -19.32 -35.52 -20.75
N VAL A 194 -18.00 -35.75 -20.68
CA VAL A 194 -17.22 -36.39 -21.75
C VAL A 194 -17.51 -37.89 -21.84
N ARG A 195 -17.97 -38.54 -20.77
CA ARG A 195 -18.28 -39.99 -20.76
C ARG A 195 -19.64 -40.35 -21.33
N GLN A 196 -20.60 -39.45 -21.45
CA GLN A 196 -21.93 -39.76 -22.00
C GLN A 196 -22.05 -39.53 -23.51
N GLY A 197 -21.11 -38.88 -24.16
CA GLY A 197 -21.12 -38.62 -25.62
C GLY A 197 -20.66 -39.81 -26.48
N GLY A 198 -20.15 -40.88 -25.89
CA GLY A 198 -19.52 -42.04 -26.59
C GLY A 198 -20.40 -43.27 -26.88
N ARG A 199 -21.70 -43.22 -26.58
CA ARG A 199 -22.60 -44.37 -26.79
C ARG A 199 -23.83 -44.02 -27.62
N ARG A 200 -23.64 -43.66 -28.89
CA ARG A 200 -24.68 -43.77 -29.93
C ARG A 200 -24.02 -43.90 -31.30
N SER A 201 -23.67 -45.10 -31.68
CA SER A 201 -23.66 -45.56 -33.06
C SER A 201 -23.42 -47.08 -33.11
N ARG A 202 -24.47 -47.86 -33.10
CA ARG A 202 -24.61 -49.12 -33.85
C ARG A 202 -26.10 -49.42 -34.02
#